data_06d056f97592bfe4e1e09ac3a13a5259
#
_entry.id   06d056f97592bfe4e1e09ac3a13a5259
#
_cell.length_a   1.000
_cell.length_b   1.000
_cell.length_c   1.000
_cell.angle_alpha   90.00
_cell.angle_beta   90.00
_cell.angle_gamma   90.00
#
_symmetry.space_group_name_H-M   'P 1'
#
loop_
_entity.id
_entity.type
_entity.pdbx_description
1 polymer ?
#
loop_
_entity_poly.entity_id
_entity_poly.type
_entity_poly.pdbx_seq_one_letter_code
_entity_poly.pdbx_strand_id
1 'polypeptide(L)'
;MSVPAPARGRRGRRAAEGPRASFRQLLPFLLEHKRTLVVVAVLSILGAGATLVQPLLVGEVISRVQESVPLGALVWLLVGFVVLSSLISGYQHYLLQRTGTAVVYSSRRRLIARILHLPISEFDARRTGDLVSRVGTDTTLLYAVLTQGLADAVGNALILVGAVVAMAFIDPLLLGLIVLVLGASIATVGILSTRIRAASAAQQTKVGELASGVERAVGSIRTIRAAGATDREATAVTRAATEAYDAGVRIAKVSALIVPVAGIALQVSLLVVLGVGGFRVASGAIDVAALVTFVIFLFLLVQPLASAIGAITSVNQALGALGRIQEVLDLPLEEDGDRHGTTEPRPEAAAIEFRDVRFRYPDHVVRAREAAAREARSVLAQAHLDRAADETVAEAEEGEREVLRGVSFTVARGSRVALVGPSGAGKSTVLSLVERFYDPTGGAILVDGIDARDLARDDLRSRFGYVEQDAPTLAGTIADNLRLASPEASDADCERVLRAVNLGDVLERSPLGVDAPVGEDGVMLSGGERQRLAIARALLAAPPVLLLDESTSSLDGVNEQRMREAIDAVATGRTLLVIAHRLSTVVDSDLIVVLEDGRVVGQGTHSELVASVPLYRELAKHQLLV
;
A
#
# COMPACT_ATOMS: atom_id res chain seq x y z
N MET A 1 18.66 56.02 -10.40
CA MET A 1 18.94 55.12 -9.27
C MET A 1 18.17 53.80 -9.54
N SER A 2 18.89 52.83 -10.06
CA SER A 2 18.35 51.53 -10.47
C SER A 2 18.42 50.56 -9.29
N VAL A 3 17.27 49.97 -8.91
CA VAL A 3 17.13 48.94 -7.87
C VAL A 3 17.59 47.60 -8.46
N PRO A 4 18.48 46.83 -7.82
CA PRO A 4 18.88 45.52 -8.32
C PRO A 4 17.80 44.45 -8.03
N ALA A 5 17.51 43.65 -9.06
CA ALA A 5 16.59 42.51 -8.98
C ALA A 5 17.13 41.40 -8.04
N PRO A 6 16.26 40.70 -7.28
CA PRO A 6 16.69 39.63 -6.40
C PRO A 6 17.10 38.38 -7.19
N ALA A 7 18.24 37.81 -6.81
CA ALA A 7 18.81 36.60 -7.38
C ALA A 7 17.83 35.41 -7.21
N ARG A 8 17.37 34.82 -8.32
CA ARG A 8 16.63 33.58 -8.38
C ARG A 8 17.53 32.43 -7.95
N GLY A 9 17.44 32.05 -6.69
CA GLY A 9 18.02 30.81 -6.17
C GLY A 9 17.41 29.60 -6.87
N ARG A 10 18.20 28.91 -7.67
CA ARG A 10 17.91 27.56 -8.18
C ARG A 10 17.86 26.56 -7.02
N ARG A 11 16.82 26.55 -6.22
CA ARG A 11 16.43 25.38 -5.44
C ARG A 11 15.64 24.45 -6.37
N GLY A 12 16.36 23.52 -7.01
CA GLY A 12 15.74 22.41 -7.71
C GLY A 12 14.74 21.73 -6.76
N ARG A 13 13.48 21.67 -7.17
CA ARG A 13 12.49 20.75 -6.59
C ARG A 13 13.10 19.35 -6.71
N ARG A 14 13.74 18.85 -5.65
CA ARG A 14 13.87 17.41 -5.45
C ARG A 14 12.44 16.91 -5.32
N ALA A 15 11.98 16.17 -6.32
CA ALA A 15 10.80 15.34 -6.19
C ALA A 15 10.93 14.60 -4.84
N ALA A 16 9.87 14.61 -4.05
CA ALA A 16 9.83 13.93 -2.76
C ALA A 16 10.02 12.42 -3.01
N GLU A 17 11.28 11.98 -3.05
CA GLU A 17 11.61 10.56 -2.93
C GLU A 17 11.17 10.19 -1.51
N GLY A 18 10.20 9.28 -1.39
CA GLY A 18 9.75 8.76 -0.11
C GLY A 18 10.92 8.27 0.75
N PRO A 19 10.73 8.05 2.06
CA PRO A 19 11.79 7.69 2.97
C PRO A 19 12.51 6.44 2.48
N ARG A 20 13.80 6.59 2.13
CA ARG A 20 14.65 5.45 1.77
C ARG A 20 15.17 4.81 3.06
N ALA A 21 14.87 3.53 3.25
CA ALA A 21 15.47 2.78 4.33
C ALA A 21 16.99 2.69 4.16
N SER A 22 17.70 2.66 5.28
CA SER A 22 19.13 2.37 5.29
C SER A 22 19.36 0.86 5.21
N PHE A 23 20.53 0.45 4.69
CA PHE A 23 20.91 -0.96 4.66
C PHE A 23 20.88 -1.61 6.07
N ARG A 24 21.10 -0.83 7.13
CA ARG A 24 20.99 -1.31 8.53
C ARG A 24 19.58 -1.77 8.88
N GLN A 25 18.56 -1.19 8.29
CA GLN A 25 17.17 -1.55 8.53
C GLN A 25 16.75 -2.83 7.77
N LEU A 26 17.48 -3.19 6.70
CA LEU A 26 17.31 -4.46 6.01
C LEU A 26 17.92 -5.62 6.81
N LEU A 27 18.96 -5.36 7.59
CA LEU A 27 19.74 -6.36 8.30
C LEU A 27 18.90 -7.25 9.25
N PRO A 28 17.93 -6.76 10.04
CA PRO A 28 17.10 -7.61 10.89
C PRO A 28 16.31 -8.66 10.11
N PHE A 29 15.77 -8.31 8.93
CA PHE A 29 15.05 -9.25 8.07
C PHE A 29 15.96 -10.34 7.50
N LEU A 30 17.21 -10.00 7.20
CA LEU A 30 18.23 -10.95 6.75
C LEU A 30 18.67 -11.87 7.89
N LEU A 31 18.92 -11.31 9.08
CA LEU A 31 19.44 -12.06 10.22
C LEU A 31 18.42 -13.03 10.84
N GLU A 32 17.14 -12.94 10.54
CA GLU A 32 16.16 -13.99 10.88
C GLU A 32 16.59 -15.35 10.32
N HIS A 33 17.25 -15.36 9.16
CA HIS A 33 17.70 -16.58 8.47
C HIS A 33 19.23 -16.73 8.45
N LYS A 34 19.93 -16.25 9.50
CA LYS A 34 21.40 -16.22 9.58
C LYS A 34 22.07 -17.56 9.29
N ARG A 35 21.48 -18.69 9.73
CA ARG A 35 22.03 -20.03 9.46
C ARG A 35 22.06 -20.34 7.96
N THR A 36 20.98 -20.07 7.26
CA THR A 36 20.89 -20.27 5.81
C THR A 36 21.84 -19.33 5.05
N LEU A 37 21.94 -18.07 5.48
CA LEU A 37 22.86 -17.10 4.86
C LEU A 37 24.33 -17.51 5.04
N VAL A 38 24.71 -18.06 6.20
CA VAL A 38 26.07 -18.60 6.40
C VAL A 38 26.33 -19.78 5.46
N VAL A 39 25.38 -20.71 5.33
CA VAL A 39 25.51 -21.82 4.38
C VAL A 39 25.66 -21.32 2.94
N VAL A 40 24.84 -20.34 2.55
CA VAL A 40 24.93 -19.69 1.22
C VAL A 40 26.30 -19.04 1.01
N ALA A 41 26.83 -18.32 2.01
CA ALA A 41 28.15 -17.69 1.93
C ALA A 41 29.26 -18.73 1.75
N VAL A 42 29.20 -19.83 2.50
CA VAL A 42 30.17 -20.96 2.34
C VAL A 42 30.06 -21.58 0.95
N LEU A 43 28.84 -21.84 0.47
CA LEU A 43 28.62 -22.37 -0.89
C LEU A 43 29.09 -21.39 -1.96
N SER A 44 28.94 -20.07 -1.76
CA SER A 44 29.45 -19.02 -2.67
C SER A 44 30.97 -19.08 -2.76
N ILE A 45 31.67 -19.24 -1.62
CA ILE A 45 33.13 -19.35 -1.59
C ILE A 45 33.60 -20.63 -2.30
N LEU A 46 32.96 -21.77 -1.99
CA LEU A 46 33.29 -23.04 -2.61
C LEU A 46 33.01 -23.05 -4.12
N GLY A 47 31.87 -22.49 -4.53
CA GLY A 47 31.49 -22.36 -5.93
C GLY A 47 32.42 -21.42 -6.71
N ALA A 48 32.79 -20.28 -6.14
CA ALA A 48 33.76 -19.36 -6.73
C ALA A 48 35.14 -20.03 -6.86
N GLY A 49 35.59 -20.73 -5.82
CA GLY A 49 36.84 -21.49 -5.86
C GLY A 49 36.84 -22.57 -6.94
N ALA A 50 35.77 -23.37 -7.03
CA ALA A 50 35.61 -24.37 -8.07
C ALA A 50 35.61 -23.75 -9.48
N THR A 51 34.99 -22.60 -9.66
CA THR A 51 34.93 -21.87 -10.94
C THR A 51 36.31 -21.31 -11.32
N LEU A 52 37.09 -20.79 -10.37
CA LEU A 52 38.43 -20.24 -10.60
C LEU A 52 39.47 -21.31 -10.88
N VAL A 53 39.31 -22.53 -10.38
CA VAL A 53 40.23 -23.66 -10.64
C VAL A 53 40.06 -24.19 -12.06
N GLN A 54 38.88 -24.09 -12.69
CA GLN A 54 38.64 -24.63 -14.03
C GLN A 54 39.60 -24.10 -15.12
N PRO A 55 39.83 -22.76 -15.25
CA PRO A 55 40.80 -22.24 -16.22
C PRO A 55 42.20 -22.74 -16.00
N LEU A 56 42.62 -22.91 -14.73
CA LEU A 56 43.96 -23.43 -14.39
C LEU A 56 44.12 -24.90 -14.79
N LEU A 57 43.08 -25.71 -14.57
CA LEU A 57 43.08 -27.11 -15.02
C LEU A 57 43.10 -27.22 -16.55
N VAL A 58 42.43 -26.32 -17.26
CA VAL A 58 42.49 -26.26 -18.74
C VAL A 58 43.92 -25.92 -19.19
N GLY A 59 44.56 -24.96 -18.53
CA GLY A 59 45.99 -24.65 -18.80
C GLY A 59 46.90 -25.87 -18.61
N GLU A 60 46.75 -26.60 -17.50
CA GLU A 60 47.50 -27.81 -17.24
C GLU A 60 47.22 -28.91 -18.28
N VAL A 61 45.96 -29.07 -18.74
CA VAL A 61 45.62 -29.99 -19.83
C VAL A 61 46.41 -29.64 -21.10
N ILE A 62 46.46 -28.36 -21.46
CA ILE A 62 47.16 -27.87 -22.65
C ILE A 62 48.66 -28.11 -22.54
N SER A 63 49.28 -27.79 -21.40
CA SER A 63 50.69 -28.05 -21.17
C SER A 63 51.04 -29.54 -21.33
N ARG A 64 50.27 -30.45 -20.75
CA ARG A 64 50.48 -31.90 -20.88
C ARG A 64 50.31 -32.39 -22.31
N VAL A 65 49.37 -31.88 -23.05
CA VAL A 65 49.17 -32.19 -24.47
C VAL A 65 50.42 -31.77 -25.28
N GLN A 66 50.95 -30.56 -25.01
CA GLN A 66 52.15 -30.06 -25.69
C GLN A 66 53.39 -30.88 -25.36
N GLU A 67 53.52 -31.36 -24.13
CA GLU A 67 54.61 -32.20 -23.67
C GLU A 67 54.39 -33.69 -24.02
N SER A 68 53.28 -34.04 -24.70
CA SER A 68 52.90 -35.43 -25.02
C SER A 68 52.77 -36.33 -23.79
N VAL A 69 52.44 -35.74 -22.61
CA VAL A 69 52.20 -36.47 -21.37
C VAL A 69 50.75 -36.96 -21.31
N PRO A 70 50.47 -38.19 -20.85
CA PRO A 70 49.10 -38.69 -20.74
C PRO A 70 48.25 -37.82 -19.82
N LEU A 71 47.03 -37.48 -20.25
CA LEU A 71 46.09 -36.64 -19.49
C LEU A 71 45.55 -37.33 -18.23
N GLY A 72 45.50 -38.68 -18.22
CA GLY A 72 45.08 -39.48 -17.06
C GLY A 72 43.77 -39.05 -16.44
N ALA A 73 43.77 -38.85 -15.12
CA ALA A 73 42.59 -38.44 -14.37
C ALA A 73 42.24 -36.95 -14.51
N LEU A 74 43.07 -36.11 -15.15
CA LEU A 74 42.92 -34.64 -15.18
C LEU A 74 41.63 -34.20 -15.90
N VAL A 75 41.26 -34.90 -16.98
CA VAL A 75 40.02 -34.64 -17.72
C VAL A 75 38.80 -34.96 -16.85
N TRP A 76 38.83 -36.09 -16.13
CA TRP A 76 37.75 -36.46 -15.21
C TRP A 76 37.64 -35.50 -14.03
N LEU A 77 38.77 -35.00 -13.55
CA LEU A 77 38.83 -33.99 -12.50
C LEU A 77 38.21 -32.66 -12.98
N LEU A 78 38.51 -32.23 -14.20
CA LEU A 78 37.88 -31.03 -14.81
C LEU A 78 36.37 -31.22 -14.95
N VAL A 79 35.90 -32.36 -15.49
CA VAL A 79 34.47 -32.68 -15.58
C VAL A 79 33.82 -32.70 -14.18
N GLY A 80 34.52 -33.31 -13.21
CA GLY A 80 34.06 -33.34 -11.82
C GLY A 80 33.87 -31.93 -11.21
N PHE A 81 34.81 -31.00 -11.45
CA PHE A 81 34.70 -29.62 -10.99
C PHE A 81 33.54 -28.87 -11.67
N VAL A 82 33.29 -29.08 -12.96
CA VAL A 82 32.16 -28.50 -13.67
C VAL A 82 30.84 -29.00 -13.09
N VAL A 83 30.69 -30.30 -12.88
CA VAL A 83 29.50 -30.88 -12.28
C VAL A 83 29.32 -30.41 -10.83
N LEU A 84 30.38 -30.41 -10.03
CA LEU A 84 30.38 -29.98 -8.65
C LEU A 84 29.98 -28.50 -8.54
N SER A 85 30.58 -27.62 -9.34
CA SER A 85 30.24 -26.19 -9.33
C SER A 85 28.76 -25.93 -9.73
N SER A 86 28.25 -26.69 -10.70
CA SER A 86 26.86 -26.62 -11.13
C SER A 86 25.88 -27.07 -10.04
N LEU A 87 26.22 -28.19 -9.33
CA LEU A 87 25.41 -28.67 -8.21
C LEU A 87 25.42 -27.69 -7.03
N ILE A 88 26.59 -27.12 -6.68
CA ILE A 88 26.72 -26.09 -5.65
C ILE A 88 25.87 -24.89 -6.02
N SER A 89 25.97 -24.38 -7.25
CA SER A 89 25.20 -23.24 -7.74
C SER A 89 23.69 -23.51 -7.69
N GLY A 90 23.26 -24.70 -8.15
CA GLY A 90 21.85 -25.10 -8.11
C GLY A 90 21.27 -25.12 -6.68
N TYR A 91 22.03 -25.76 -5.74
CA TYR A 91 21.62 -25.82 -4.34
C TYR A 91 21.63 -24.44 -3.65
N GLN A 92 22.65 -23.65 -3.93
CA GLN A 92 22.72 -22.25 -3.46
C GLN A 92 21.53 -21.44 -3.94
N HIS A 93 21.18 -21.52 -5.22
CA HIS A 93 20.04 -20.83 -5.80
C HIS A 93 18.71 -21.26 -5.14
N TYR A 94 18.53 -22.56 -4.90
CA TYR A 94 17.38 -23.09 -4.15
C TYR A 94 17.29 -22.49 -2.74
N LEU A 95 18.41 -22.49 -1.99
CA LEU A 95 18.42 -21.93 -0.62
C LEU A 95 18.07 -20.45 -0.60
N LEU A 96 18.56 -19.68 -1.57
CA LEU A 96 18.28 -18.26 -1.71
C LEU A 96 16.83 -18.00 -2.05
N GLN A 97 16.25 -18.71 -3.00
CA GLN A 97 14.85 -18.58 -3.35
C GLN A 97 13.94 -18.94 -2.16
N ARG A 98 14.25 -20.04 -1.48
CA ARG A 98 13.51 -20.44 -0.27
C ARG A 98 13.57 -19.37 0.83
N THR A 99 14.76 -18.81 1.08
CA THR A 99 14.94 -17.77 2.08
C THR A 99 14.24 -16.47 1.68
N GLY A 100 14.33 -16.07 0.41
CA GLY A 100 13.63 -14.93 -0.12
C GLY A 100 12.12 -15.04 0.05
N THR A 101 11.55 -16.21 -0.27
CA THR A 101 10.11 -16.48 -0.06
C THR A 101 9.73 -16.41 1.42
N ALA A 102 10.58 -16.92 2.32
CA ALA A 102 10.35 -16.88 3.76
C ALA A 102 10.37 -15.43 4.30
N VAL A 103 11.28 -14.57 3.83
CA VAL A 103 11.33 -13.14 4.19
C VAL A 103 10.09 -12.40 3.69
N VAL A 104 9.64 -12.66 2.46
CA VAL A 104 8.38 -12.09 1.94
C VAL A 104 7.20 -12.50 2.81
N TYR A 105 7.09 -13.78 3.15
CA TYR A 105 6.02 -14.28 4.02
C TYR A 105 6.04 -13.61 5.41
N SER A 106 7.19 -13.54 6.06
CA SER A 106 7.31 -12.90 7.38
C SER A 106 6.97 -11.40 7.34
N SER A 107 7.41 -10.71 6.28
CA SER A 107 7.09 -9.29 6.05
C SER A 107 5.59 -9.06 5.83
N ARG A 108 4.96 -9.88 4.98
CA ARG A 108 3.50 -9.83 4.74
C ARG A 108 2.72 -10.07 6.02
N ARG A 109 3.08 -11.11 6.78
CA ARG A 109 2.40 -11.40 8.05
C ARG A 109 2.46 -10.25 9.03
N ARG A 110 3.64 -9.62 9.17
CA ARG A 110 3.81 -8.44 10.04
C ARG A 110 3.01 -7.24 9.55
N LEU A 111 3.04 -6.96 8.24
CA LEU A 111 2.29 -5.86 7.65
C LEU A 111 0.78 -6.05 7.79
N ILE A 112 0.26 -7.24 7.49
CA ILE A 112 -1.17 -7.54 7.64
C ILE A 112 -1.61 -7.35 9.09
N ALA A 113 -0.86 -7.94 10.04
CA ALA A 113 -1.14 -7.76 11.46
C ALA A 113 -1.11 -6.28 11.87
N ARG A 114 -0.13 -5.50 11.37
CA ARG A 114 -0.03 -4.07 11.68
C ARG A 114 -1.17 -3.27 11.06
N ILE A 115 -1.45 -3.46 9.78
CA ILE A 115 -2.49 -2.73 9.05
C ILE A 115 -3.86 -2.91 9.70
N LEU A 116 -4.23 -4.13 10.08
CA LEU A 116 -5.55 -4.40 10.69
C LEU A 116 -5.73 -3.79 12.09
N HIS A 117 -4.63 -3.35 12.73
CA HIS A 117 -4.65 -2.70 14.05
C HIS A 117 -4.27 -1.21 13.99
N LEU A 118 -4.19 -0.61 12.79
CA LEU A 118 -3.97 0.83 12.65
C LEU A 118 -5.23 1.62 13.06
N PRO A 119 -5.07 2.82 13.62
CA PRO A 119 -6.20 3.71 13.89
C PRO A 119 -6.90 4.12 12.58
N ILE A 120 -8.20 4.34 12.66
CA ILE A 120 -9.04 4.73 11.50
C ILE A 120 -8.50 5.99 10.80
N SER A 121 -7.89 6.91 11.55
CA SER A 121 -7.25 8.12 11.00
C SER A 121 -6.22 7.84 9.90
N GLU A 122 -5.55 6.68 9.95
CA GLU A 122 -4.58 6.27 8.94
C GLU A 122 -5.26 5.77 7.65
N PHE A 123 -6.44 5.16 7.76
CA PHE A 123 -7.27 4.78 6.61
C PHE A 123 -7.92 6.01 5.98
N ASP A 124 -8.38 6.97 6.78
CA ASP A 124 -8.93 8.23 6.28
C ASP A 124 -7.90 9.11 5.57
N ALA A 125 -6.61 8.96 5.92
CA ALA A 125 -5.52 9.74 5.35
C ALA A 125 -4.87 9.09 4.12
N ARG A 126 -5.00 7.77 3.93
CA ARG A 126 -4.32 7.00 2.89
C ARG A 126 -5.32 6.33 1.94
N ARG A 127 -4.89 6.18 0.68
CA ARG A 127 -5.66 5.38 -0.28
C ARG A 127 -5.51 3.90 0.05
N THR A 128 -6.60 3.14 0.07
CA THR A 128 -6.59 1.69 0.31
C THR A 128 -5.62 0.95 -0.64
N GLY A 129 -5.58 1.35 -1.91
CA GLY A 129 -4.67 0.78 -2.91
C GLY A 129 -3.19 0.94 -2.56
N ASP A 130 -2.79 2.00 -1.83
CA ASP A 130 -1.41 2.17 -1.36
C ASP A 130 -1.06 1.12 -0.30
N LEU A 131 -1.92 0.89 0.68
CA LEU A 131 -1.72 -0.13 1.72
C LEU A 131 -1.67 -1.55 1.12
N VAL A 132 -2.57 -1.85 0.18
CA VAL A 132 -2.60 -3.14 -0.55
C VAL A 132 -1.31 -3.34 -1.36
N SER A 133 -0.83 -2.30 -2.06
CA SER A 133 0.43 -2.34 -2.81
C SER A 133 1.65 -2.62 -1.92
N ARG A 134 1.68 -2.08 -0.69
CA ARG A 134 2.75 -2.34 0.28
C ARG A 134 2.82 -3.81 0.69
N VAL A 135 1.66 -4.47 0.88
CA VAL A 135 1.59 -5.91 1.20
C VAL A 135 1.95 -6.78 -0.02
N GLY A 136 1.48 -6.41 -1.21
CA GLY A 136 1.67 -7.19 -2.43
C GLY A 136 3.03 -6.94 -3.09
N THR A 137 3.19 -5.76 -3.65
CA THR A 137 4.32 -5.40 -4.53
C THR A 137 5.59 -5.10 -3.74
N ASP A 138 5.52 -4.25 -2.69
CA ASP A 138 6.71 -3.81 -1.98
C ASP A 138 7.40 -4.96 -1.24
N THR A 139 6.63 -5.88 -0.64
CA THR A 139 7.22 -7.07 -0.01
C THR A 139 7.92 -7.97 -1.02
N THR A 140 7.40 -8.05 -2.26
CA THR A 140 8.01 -8.84 -3.33
C THR A 140 9.36 -8.24 -3.79
N LEU A 141 9.53 -6.90 -3.72
CA LEU A 141 10.81 -6.27 -4.03
C LEU A 141 11.93 -6.65 -3.03
N LEU A 142 11.58 -7.02 -1.79
CA LEU A 142 12.55 -7.55 -0.82
C LEU A 142 13.14 -8.90 -1.26
N TYR A 143 12.37 -9.71 -1.99
CA TYR A 143 12.85 -10.98 -2.55
C TYR A 143 14.01 -10.78 -3.53
N ALA A 144 13.92 -9.75 -4.39
CA ALA A 144 14.93 -9.50 -5.40
C ALA A 144 16.33 -9.20 -4.82
N VAL A 145 16.40 -8.54 -3.66
CA VAL A 145 17.70 -8.29 -2.98
C VAL A 145 18.38 -9.58 -2.55
N LEU A 146 17.61 -10.51 -2.00
CA LEU A 146 18.16 -11.77 -1.51
C LEU A 146 18.61 -12.69 -2.65
N THR A 147 17.79 -12.75 -3.71
CA THR A 147 18.00 -13.70 -4.81
C THR A 147 18.93 -13.18 -5.90
N GLN A 148 18.91 -11.87 -6.18
CA GLN A 148 19.68 -11.24 -7.26
C GLN A 148 20.71 -10.21 -6.77
N GLY A 149 20.57 -9.72 -5.53
CA GLY A 149 21.41 -8.65 -5.01
C GLY A 149 22.62 -9.14 -4.23
N LEU A 150 22.40 -9.75 -3.07
CA LEU A 150 23.48 -10.02 -2.11
C LEU A 150 24.31 -11.27 -2.44
N ALA A 151 23.65 -12.33 -2.85
CA ALA A 151 24.33 -13.62 -3.03
C ALA A 151 25.12 -13.67 -4.32
N ASP A 152 24.53 -13.16 -5.42
CA ASP A 152 25.24 -13.03 -6.69
C ASP A 152 26.38 -12.02 -6.56
N ALA A 153 26.20 -10.95 -5.75
CA ALA A 153 27.24 -9.97 -5.51
C ALA A 153 28.47 -10.58 -4.80
N VAL A 154 28.26 -11.42 -3.77
CA VAL A 154 29.38 -12.04 -3.04
C VAL A 154 30.12 -13.05 -3.93
N GLY A 155 29.39 -13.96 -4.58
CA GLY A 155 29.98 -14.97 -5.47
C GLY A 155 30.73 -14.33 -6.64
N ASN A 156 30.10 -13.39 -7.31
CA ASN A 156 30.69 -12.67 -8.44
C ASN A 156 31.85 -11.76 -8.04
N ALA A 157 31.81 -11.14 -6.84
CA ALA A 157 32.95 -10.38 -6.33
C ALA A 157 34.17 -11.27 -6.06
N LEU A 158 33.97 -12.47 -5.50
CA LEU A 158 35.03 -13.45 -5.29
C LEU A 158 35.61 -13.93 -6.61
N ILE A 159 34.78 -14.22 -7.61
CA ILE A 159 35.23 -14.63 -8.95
C ILE A 159 35.99 -13.47 -9.61
N LEU A 160 35.50 -12.24 -9.53
CA LEU A 160 36.14 -11.05 -10.09
C LEU A 160 37.54 -10.85 -9.49
N VAL A 161 37.63 -10.84 -8.15
CA VAL A 161 38.92 -10.63 -7.46
C VAL A 161 39.84 -11.79 -7.72
N GLY A 162 39.37 -13.03 -7.63
CA GLY A 162 40.18 -14.23 -7.89
C GLY A 162 40.71 -14.30 -9.32
N ALA A 163 39.85 -13.97 -10.31
CA ALA A 163 40.28 -13.94 -11.71
C ALA A 163 41.34 -12.85 -11.97
N VAL A 164 41.13 -11.62 -11.42
CA VAL A 164 42.11 -10.53 -11.55
C VAL A 164 43.44 -10.92 -10.88
N VAL A 165 43.41 -11.53 -9.70
CA VAL A 165 44.61 -12.01 -9.01
C VAL A 165 45.31 -13.11 -9.83
N ALA A 166 44.59 -14.09 -10.34
CA ALA A 166 45.15 -15.14 -11.18
C ALA A 166 45.79 -14.57 -12.47
N MET A 167 45.11 -13.64 -13.14
CA MET A 167 45.63 -12.97 -14.33
C MET A 167 46.89 -12.14 -14.01
N ALA A 168 46.97 -11.51 -12.83
CA ALA A 168 48.14 -10.76 -12.40
C ALA A 168 49.37 -11.67 -12.22
N PHE A 169 49.17 -12.90 -11.75
CA PHE A 169 50.24 -13.90 -11.63
C PHE A 169 50.67 -14.47 -12.98
N ILE A 170 49.77 -14.59 -13.97
CA ILE A 170 50.07 -15.07 -15.32
C ILE A 170 50.87 -14.00 -16.08
N ASP A 171 50.32 -12.80 -16.22
CA ASP A 171 50.97 -11.68 -16.91
C ASP A 171 50.41 -10.31 -16.48
N PRO A 172 51.17 -9.54 -15.67
CA PRO A 172 50.71 -8.25 -15.17
C PRO A 172 50.60 -7.18 -16.27
N LEU A 173 51.35 -7.29 -17.38
CA LEU A 173 51.28 -6.33 -18.48
C LEU A 173 49.99 -6.52 -19.28
N LEU A 174 49.63 -7.75 -19.62
CA LEU A 174 48.37 -8.07 -20.28
C LEU A 174 47.18 -7.65 -19.42
N LEU A 175 47.21 -7.90 -18.10
CA LEU A 175 46.19 -7.44 -17.18
C LEU A 175 46.06 -5.90 -17.19
N GLY A 176 47.19 -5.18 -17.15
CA GLY A 176 47.16 -3.71 -17.16
C GLY A 176 46.46 -3.15 -18.41
N LEU A 177 46.73 -3.75 -19.58
CA LEU A 177 46.07 -3.38 -20.83
C LEU A 177 44.56 -3.64 -20.81
N ILE A 178 44.15 -4.79 -20.27
CA ILE A 178 42.75 -5.14 -20.15
C ILE A 178 42.04 -4.21 -19.16
N VAL A 179 42.61 -3.90 -18.00
CA VAL A 179 42.06 -2.98 -17.02
C VAL A 179 41.88 -1.60 -17.62
N LEU A 180 42.77 -1.14 -18.48
CA LEU A 180 42.64 0.12 -19.20
C LEU A 180 41.42 0.11 -20.16
N VAL A 181 41.28 -0.96 -20.97
CA VAL A 181 40.17 -1.09 -21.94
C VAL A 181 38.83 -1.23 -21.20
N LEU A 182 38.75 -2.11 -20.21
CA LEU A 182 37.53 -2.31 -19.43
C LEU A 182 37.19 -1.07 -18.59
N GLY A 183 38.19 -0.38 -18.02
CA GLY A 183 38.01 0.86 -17.27
C GLY A 183 37.40 1.98 -18.14
N ALA A 184 37.90 2.14 -19.38
CA ALA A 184 37.32 3.08 -20.33
C ALA A 184 35.86 2.72 -20.69
N SER A 185 35.56 1.43 -20.87
CA SER A 185 34.21 0.94 -21.12
C SER A 185 33.28 1.21 -19.93
N ILE A 186 33.71 0.89 -18.71
CA ILE A 186 32.93 1.13 -17.47
C ILE A 186 32.67 2.63 -17.28
N ALA A 187 33.66 3.49 -17.54
CA ALA A 187 33.47 4.94 -17.48
C ALA A 187 32.42 5.42 -18.50
N THR A 188 32.48 4.93 -19.74
CA THR A 188 31.51 5.24 -20.79
C THR A 188 30.10 4.77 -20.41
N VAL A 189 29.94 3.53 -19.96
CA VAL A 189 28.64 2.99 -19.48
C VAL A 189 28.13 3.78 -18.26
N GLY A 190 29.00 4.20 -17.35
CA GLY A 190 28.68 5.07 -16.22
C GLY A 190 28.06 6.41 -16.66
N ILE A 191 28.68 7.06 -17.66
CA ILE A 191 28.15 8.32 -18.24
C ILE A 191 26.77 8.08 -18.90
N LEU A 192 26.62 7.02 -19.69
CA LEU A 192 25.35 6.65 -20.31
C LEU A 192 24.26 6.38 -19.24
N SER A 193 24.62 5.67 -18.19
CA SER A 193 23.70 5.32 -17.08
C SER A 193 23.13 6.55 -16.35
N THR A 194 23.89 7.66 -16.25
CA THR A 194 23.36 8.90 -15.68
C THR A 194 22.28 9.53 -16.56
N ARG A 195 22.46 9.49 -17.89
CA ARG A 195 21.47 9.97 -18.87
C ARG A 195 20.21 9.08 -18.88
N ILE A 196 20.40 7.76 -18.80
CA ILE A 196 19.28 6.81 -18.71
C ILE A 196 18.45 7.08 -17.46
N ARG A 197 19.08 7.28 -16.29
CA ARG A 197 18.36 7.59 -15.04
C ARG A 197 17.47 8.83 -15.17
N ALA A 198 17.98 9.91 -15.74
CA ALA A 198 17.20 11.13 -15.94
C ALA A 198 16.02 10.91 -16.90
N ALA A 199 16.24 10.16 -18.00
CA ALA A 199 15.19 9.83 -18.96
C ALA A 199 14.15 8.86 -18.37
N SER A 200 14.57 7.89 -17.56
CA SER A 200 13.66 6.95 -16.87
C SER A 200 12.76 7.67 -15.86
N ALA A 201 13.27 8.66 -15.13
CA ALA A 201 12.45 9.47 -14.23
C ALA A 201 11.35 10.22 -15.00
N ALA A 202 11.70 10.80 -16.17
CA ALA A 202 10.73 11.48 -17.03
C ALA A 202 9.68 10.51 -17.60
N GLN A 203 10.09 9.30 -18.01
CA GLN A 203 9.17 8.27 -18.49
C GLN A 203 8.21 7.83 -17.38
N GLN A 204 8.73 7.61 -16.15
CA GLN A 204 7.90 7.20 -15.01
C GLN A 204 6.79 8.22 -14.73
N THR A 205 7.09 9.52 -14.82
CA THR A 205 6.09 10.58 -14.68
C THR A 205 5.01 10.46 -15.77
N LYS A 206 5.41 10.23 -17.04
CA LYS A 206 4.44 10.11 -18.14
C LYS A 206 3.60 8.85 -18.07
N VAL A 207 4.17 7.74 -17.61
CA VAL A 207 3.41 6.50 -17.34
C VAL A 207 2.42 6.72 -16.18
N GLY A 208 2.80 7.47 -15.14
CA GLY A 208 1.89 7.86 -14.06
C GLY A 208 0.71 8.70 -14.56
N GLU A 209 0.96 9.72 -15.40
CA GLU A 209 -0.08 10.53 -16.03
C GLU A 209 -1.05 9.69 -16.89
N LEU A 210 -0.50 8.72 -17.65
CA LEU A 210 -1.30 7.77 -18.42
C LEU A 210 -2.16 6.90 -17.51
N ALA A 211 -1.60 6.31 -16.46
CA ALA A 211 -2.32 5.46 -15.53
C ALA A 211 -3.49 6.20 -14.86
N SER A 212 -3.25 7.43 -14.39
CA SER A 212 -4.30 8.29 -13.82
C SER A 212 -5.39 8.64 -14.84
N GLY A 213 -5.01 8.86 -16.11
CA GLY A 213 -5.95 9.10 -17.21
C GLY A 213 -6.86 7.90 -17.47
N VAL A 214 -6.28 6.69 -17.50
CA VAL A 214 -7.02 5.43 -17.67
C VAL A 214 -7.94 5.17 -16.50
N GLU A 215 -7.44 5.29 -15.26
CA GLU A 215 -8.22 5.10 -14.03
C GLU A 215 -9.47 6.01 -14.02
N ARG A 216 -9.28 7.29 -14.32
CA ARG A 216 -10.39 8.25 -14.44
C ARG A 216 -11.39 7.84 -15.53
N ALA A 217 -10.90 7.46 -16.71
CA ALA A 217 -11.78 7.10 -17.83
C ALA A 217 -12.58 5.83 -17.54
N VAL A 218 -11.97 4.80 -16.94
CA VAL A 218 -12.64 3.56 -16.55
C VAL A 218 -13.61 3.79 -15.40
N GLY A 219 -13.20 4.50 -14.37
CA GLY A 219 -14.06 4.83 -13.21
C GLY A 219 -15.31 5.65 -13.58
N SER A 220 -15.21 6.47 -14.64
CA SER A 220 -16.31 7.31 -15.11
C SER A 220 -16.91 6.84 -16.45
N ILE A 221 -16.74 5.58 -16.85
CA ILE A 221 -17.09 5.10 -18.20
C ILE A 221 -18.56 5.32 -18.56
N ARG A 222 -19.48 5.15 -17.61
CA ARG A 222 -20.91 5.37 -17.83
C ARG A 222 -21.20 6.84 -18.17
N THR A 223 -20.58 7.78 -17.44
CA THR A 223 -20.72 9.21 -17.65
C THR A 223 -20.13 9.64 -19.01
N ILE A 224 -18.94 9.13 -19.35
CA ILE A 224 -18.26 9.39 -20.63
C ILE A 224 -19.14 8.94 -21.79
N ARG A 225 -19.74 7.75 -21.71
CA ARG A 225 -20.65 7.23 -22.75
C ARG A 225 -21.95 8.03 -22.81
N ALA A 226 -22.56 8.35 -21.68
CA ALA A 226 -23.79 9.15 -21.63
C ALA A 226 -23.60 10.57 -22.19
N ALA A 227 -22.40 11.14 -22.02
CA ALA A 227 -22.04 12.46 -22.56
C ALA A 227 -21.56 12.43 -24.02
N GLY A 228 -21.51 11.24 -24.67
CA GLY A 228 -20.97 11.09 -26.03
C GLY A 228 -19.48 11.48 -26.16
N ALA A 229 -18.71 11.39 -25.06
CA ALA A 229 -17.34 11.90 -24.98
C ALA A 229 -16.27 10.82 -25.23
N THR A 230 -16.66 9.62 -25.64
CA THR A 230 -15.76 8.45 -25.76
C THR A 230 -14.54 8.73 -26.61
N ASP A 231 -14.71 9.29 -27.81
CA ASP A 231 -13.60 9.53 -28.74
C ASP A 231 -12.67 10.66 -28.26
N ARG A 232 -13.23 11.67 -27.59
CA ARG A 232 -12.45 12.76 -27.01
C ARG A 232 -11.56 12.26 -25.87
N GLU A 233 -12.10 11.45 -24.95
CA GLU A 233 -11.35 10.86 -23.85
C GLU A 233 -10.32 9.82 -24.36
N ALA A 234 -10.70 8.99 -25.32
CA ALA A 234 -9.78 8.06 -25.98
C ALA A 234 -8.58 8.81 -26.60
N THR A 235 -8.83 9.94 -27.26
CA THR A 235 -7.78 10.78 -27.84
C THR A 235 -6.88 11.38 -26.76
N ALA A 236 -7.45 11.85 -25.63
CA ALA A 236 -6.68 12.43 -24.53
C ALA A 236 -5.77 11.37 -23.86
N VAL A 237 -6.29 10.18 -23.57
CA VAL A 237 -5.53 9.07 -22.99
C VAL A 237 -4.47 8.57 -23.97
N THR A 238 -4.78 8.47 -25.29
CA THR A 238 -3.83 8.08 -26.32
C THR A 238 -2.69 9.10 -26.43
N ARG A 239 -2.95 10.39 -26.26
CA ARG A 239 -1.88 11.42 -26.22
C ARG A 239 -0.92 11.16 -25.07
N ALA A 240 -1.41 10.89 -23.85
CA ALA A 240 -0.57 10.55 -22.71
C ALA A 240 0.25 9.26 -22.97
N ALA A 241 -0.35 8.27 -23.63
CA ALA A 241 0.35 7.06 -24.05
C ALA A 241 1.48 7.36 -25.07
N THR A 242 1.24 8.26 -26.02
CA THR A 242 2.25 8.71 -27.00
C THR A 242 3.41 9.43 -26.32
N GLU A 243 3.13 10.29 -25.34
CA GLU A 243 4.18 10.98 -24.58
C GLU A 243 5.02 10.00 -23.76
N ALA A 244 4.40 8.97 -23.14
CA ALA A 244 5.10 7.90 -22.45
C ALA A 244 5.96 7.05 -23.43
N TYR A 245 5.44 6.75 -24.61
CA TYR A 245 6.17 6.06 -25.69
C TYR A 245 7.40 6.87 -26.12
N ASP A 246 7.26 8.16 -26.42
CA ASP A 246 8.36 9.03 -26.83
C ASP A 246 9.45 9.12 -25.75
N ALA A 247 9.05 9.16 -24.47
CA ALA A 247 9.99 9.08 -23.35
C ALA A 247 10.73 7.73 -23.32
N GLY A 248 10.01 6.62 -23.57
CA GLY A 248 10.59 5.28 -23.70
C GLY A 248 11.58 5.17 -24.85
N VAL A 249 11.24 5.71 -26.02
CA VAL A 249 12.15 5.75 -27.17
C VAL A 249 13.43 6.53 -26.88
N ARG A 250 13.36 7.62 -26.10
CA ARG A 250 14.57 8.35 -25.66
C ARG A 250 15.49 7.49 -24.80
N ILE A 251 14.92 6.69 -23.88
CA ILE A 251 15.70 5.72 -23.10
C ILE A 251 16.32 4.66 -24.01
N ALA A 252 15.51 4.08 -24.93
CA ALA A 252 15.97 3.06 -25.85
C ALA A 252 17.16 3.52 -26.71
N LYS A 253 17.15 4.78 -27.20
CA LYS A 253 18.26 5.35 -27.97
C LYS A 253 19.58 5.41 -27.18
N VAL A 254 19.51 5.71 -25.89
CA VAL A 254 20.72 5.78 -25.03
C VAL A 254 21.13 4.38 -24.59
N SER A 255 20.20 3.53 -24.18
CA SER A 255 20.48 2.18 -23.71
C SER A 255 21.01 1.27 -24.82
N ALA A 256 20.57 1.49 -26.07
CA ALA A 256 21.07 0.76 -27.23
C ALA A 256 22.60 0.87 -27.42
N LEU A 257 23.25 1.89 -26.86
CA LEU A 257 24.71 2.04 -26.91
C LEU A 257 25.46 1.17 -25.88
N ILE A 258 24.80 0.71 -24.82
CA ILE A 258 25.46 -0.06 -23.74
C ILE A 258 26.02 -1.39 -24.27
N VAL A 259 25.20 -2.14 -25.01
CA VAL A 259 25.59 -3.47 -25.50
C VAL A 259 26.75 -3.38 -26.50
N PRO A 260 26.74 -2.48 -27.53
CA PRO A 260 27.89 -2.29 -28.40
C PRO A 260 29.16 -1.84 -27.66
N VAL A 261 29.06 -0.92 -26.69
CA VAL A 261 30.22 -0.47 -25.92
C VAL A 261 30.85 -1.63 -25.15
N ALA A 262 30.04 -2.45 -24.47
CA ALA A 262 30.53 -3.62 -23.75
C ALA A 262 31.11 -4.68 -24.72
N GLY A 263 30.44 -4.93 -25.85
CA GLY A 263 30.89 -5.87 -26.88
C GLY A 263 32.21 -5.43 -27.53
N ILE A 264 32.37 -4.16 -27.87
CA ILE A 264 33.63 -3.61 -28.41
C ILE A 264 34.75 -3.75 -27.36
N ALA A 265 34.48 -3.43 -26.10
CA ALA A 265 35.49 -3.58 -25.05
C ALA A 265 35.97 -5.00 -24.91
N LEU A 266 35.07 -5.99 -24.92
CA LEU A 266 35.44 -7.40 -24.87
C LEU A 266 36.25 -7.82 -26.11
N GLN A 267 35.82 -7.38 -27.30
CA GLN A 267 36.48 -7.73 -28.57
C GLN A 267 37.87 -7.09 -28.69
N VAL A 268 38.00 -5.83 -28.28
CA VAL A 268 39.31 -5.13 -28.22
C VAL A 268 40.21 -5.81 -27.16
N SER A 269 39.69 -6.15 -25.99
CA SER A 269 40.45 -6.90 -24.97
C SER A 269 40.95 -8.23 -25.50
N LEU A 270 40.11 -8.98 -26.23
CA LEU A 270 40.54 -10.24 -26.86
C LEU A 270 41.61 -10.02 -27.92
N LEU A 271 41.49 -9.01 -28.78
CA LEU A 271 42.50 -8.68 -29.79
C LEU A 271 43.84 -8.25 -29.17
N VAL A 272 43.78 -7.48 -28.07
CA VAL A 272 44.97 -7.12 -27.29
C VAL A 272 45.66 -8.37 -26.69
N VAL A 273 44.85 -9.27 -26.09
CA VAL A 273 45.39 -10.51 -25.52
C VAL A 273 46.00 -11.40 -26.61
N LEU A 274 45.36 -11.58 -27.75
CA LEU A 274 45.87 -12.39 -28.84
C LEU A 274 47.08 -11.74 -29.52
N GLY A 275 47.07 -10.42 -29.75
CA GLY A 275 48.17 -9.70 -30.41
C GLY A 275 49.39 -9.54 -29.51
N VAL A 276 49.26 -8.88 -28.36
CA VAL A 276 50.35 -8.66 -27.41
C VAL A 276 50.73 -9.96 -26.72
N GLY A 277 49.75 -10.79 -26.31
CA GLY A 277 49.99 -12.11 -25.70
C GLY A 277 50.68 -13.08 -26.65
N GLY A 278 50.27 -13.09 -27.93
CA GLY A 278 50.96 -13.89 -28.99
C GLY A 278 52.43 -13.46 -29.17
N PHE A 279 52.73 -12.14 -29.16
CA PHE A 279 54.08 -11.63 -29.17
C PHE A 279 54.87 -12.09 -27.91
N ARG A 280 54.25 -12.06 -26.74
CA ARG A 280 54.88 -12.52 -25.49
C ARG A 280 55.14 -14.05 -25.49
N VAL A 281 54.27 -14.84 -26.12
CA VAL A 281 54.53 -16.27 -26.35
C VAL A 281 55.71 -16.44 -27.29
N ALA A 282 55.77 -15.72 -28.42
CA ALA A 282 56.86 -15.80 -29.38
C ALA A 282 58.20 -15.36 -28.78
N SER A 283 58.20 -14.44 -27.82
CA SER A 283 59.40 -14.00 -27.07
C SER A 283 59.78 -14.94 -25.92
N GLY A 284 59.01 -15.99 -25.65
CA GLY A 284 59.26 -16.93 -24.55
C GLY A 284 58.94 -16.39 -23.16
N ALA A 285 58.22 -15.25 -23.05
CA ALA A 285 57.86 -14.63 -21.77
C ALA A 285 56.69 -15.36 -21.07
N ILE A 286 55.80 -15.96 -21.81
CA ILE A 286 54.69 -16.84 -21.36
C ILE A 286 54.57 -18.02 -22.31
N ASP A 287 53.94 -19.11 -21.87
CA ASP A 287 53.62 -20.25 -22.73
C ASP A 287 52.22 -20.16 -23.35
N VAL A 288 51.89 -21.04 -24.29
CA VAL A 288 50.58 -21.07 -24.95
C VAL A 288 49.47 -21.42 -23.96
N ALA A 289 49.78 -22.32 -23.01
CA ALA A 289 48.81 -22.74 -21.98
C ALA A 289 48.42 -21.56 -21.08
N ALA A 290 49.39 -20.73 -20.66
CA ALA A 290 49.16 -19.51 -19.90
C ALA A 290 48.33 -18.50 -20.70
N LEU A 291 48.57 -18.30 -22.00
CA LEU A 291 47.79 -17.41 -22.85
C LEU A 291 46.34 -17.87 -22.96
N VAL A 292 46.10 -19.18 -23.18
CA VAL A 292 44.71 -19.73 -23.24
C VAL A 292 44.02 -19.59 -21.90
N THR A 293 44.69 -19.90 -20.79
CA THR A 293 44.18 -19.73 -19.44
C THR A 293 43.79 -18.26 -19.18
N PHE A 294 44.62 -17.32 -19.63
CA PHE A 294 44.34 -15.89 -19.53
C PHE A 294 43.10 -15.48 -20.32
N VAL A 295 42.88 -16.01 -21.53
CA VAL A 295 41.66 -15.77 -22.33
C VAL A 295 40.43 -16.31 -21.62
N ILE A 296 40.50 -17.49 -21.00
CA ILE A 296 39.38 -18.06 -20.25
C ILE A 296 39.03 -17.16 -19.04
N PHE A 297 40.03 -16.66 -18.30
CA PHE A 297 39.80 -15.71 -17.21
C PHE A 297 39.20 -14.37 -17.72
N LEU A 298 39.61 -13.88 -18.89
CA LEU A 298 39.00 -12.69 -19.49
C LEU A 298 37.51 -12.88 -19.71
N PHE A 299 37.08 -14.01 -20.26
CA PHE A 299 35.66 -14.32 -20.42
C PHE A 299 34.93 -14.47 -19.08
N LEU A 300 35.60 -15.01 -18.07
CA LEU A 300 35.06 -15.20 -16.73
C LEU A 300 34.76 -13.84 -16.04
N LEU A 301 35.44 -12.75 -16.40
CA LEU A 301 35.20 -11.39 -15.86
C LEU A 301 33.89 -10.77 -16.36
N VAL A 302 33.35 -11.22 -17.49
CA VAL A 302 32.19 -10.58 -18.14
C VAL A 302 30.94 -10.68 -17.26
N GLN A 303 30.66 -11.87 -16.73
CA GLN A 303 29.46 -12.14 -15.92
C GLN A 303 29.41 -11.32 -14.60
N PRO A 304 30.48 -11.28 -13.78
CA PRO A 304 30.52 -10.43 -12.59
C PRO A 304 30.30 -8.94 -12.87
N LEU A 305 30.89 -8.43 -13.95
CA LEU A 305 30.72 -7.02 -14.33
C LEU A 305 29.28 -6.71 -14.75
N ALA A 306 28.65 -7.59 -15.52
CA ALA A 306 27.26 -7.43 -15.95
C ALA A 306 26.29 -7.49 -14.75
N SER A 307 26.48 -8.44 -13.82
CA SER A 307 25.59 -8.63 -12.66
C SER A 307 25.74 -7.53 -11.60
N ALA A 308 26.88 -6.85 -11.50
CA ALA A 308 27.09 -5.77 -10.52
C ALA A 308 26.09 -4.61 -10.69
N ILE A 309 25.75 -4.23 -11.93
CA ILE A 309 24.77 -3.17 -12.21
C ILE A 309 23.36 -3.61 -11.78
N GLY A 310 22.99 -4.85 -12.07
CA GLY A 310 21.72 -5.45 -11.66
C GLY A 310 21.59 -5.50 -10.13
N ALA A 311 22.62 -5.95 -9.44
CA ALA A 311 22.66 -6.01 -7.98
C ALA A 311 22.45 -4.63 -7.32
N ILE A 312 23.14 -3.60 -7.78
CA ILE A 312 22.97 -2.23 -7.27
C ILE A 312 21.53 -1.74 -7.47
N THR A 313 20.94 -2.03 -8.63
CA THR A 313 19.57 -1.62 -8.94
C THR A 313 18.56 -2.34 -8.03
N SER A 314 18.70 -3.66 -7.87
CA SER A 314 17.84 -4.47 -7.00
C SER A 314 17.93 -4.03 -5.54
N VAL A 315 19.12 -3.73 -5.03
CA VAL A 315 19.33 -3.22 -3.67
C VAL A 315 18.63 -1.86 -3.50
N ASN A 316 18.79 -0.92 -4.44
CA ASN A 316 18.14 0.39 -4.36
C ASN A 316 16.61 0.30 -4.40
N GLN A 317 16.04 -0.57 -5.24
CA GLN A 317 14.59 -0.80 -5.30
C GLN A 317 14.06 -1.36 -3.99
N ALA A 318 14.74 -2.35 -3.42
CA ALA A 318 14.33 -2.93 -2.16
C ALA A 318 14.50 -1.99 -0.96
N LEU A 319 15.53 -1.13 -0.93
CA LEU A 319 15.65 -0.11 0.10
C LEU A 319 14.51 0.94 0.00
N GLY A 320 14.07 1.26 -1.22
CA GLY A 320 12.88 2.08 -1.42
C GLY A 320 11.61 1.42 -0.92
N ALA A 321 11.41 0.14 -1.27
CA ALA A 321 10.27 -0.66 -0.80
C ALA A 321 10.28 -0.85 0.72
N LEU A 322 11.44 -1.16 1.30
CA LEU A 322 11.61 -1.29 2.74
C LEU A 322 11.26 0.01 3.49
N GLY A 323 11.64 1.17 2.92
CA GLY A 323 11.27 2.46 3.51
C GLY A 323 9.75 2.64 3.61
N ARG A 324 9.00 2.29 2.56
CA ARG A 324 7.53 2.33 2.55
C ARG A 324 6.90 1.30 3.48
N ILE A 325 7.48 0.10 3.58
CA ILE A 325 7.04 -0.93 4.54
C ILE A 325 7.25 -0.44 5.98
N GLN A 326 8.42 0.14 6.25
CA GLN A 326 8.78 0.59 7.58
C GLN A 326 7.93 1.77 8.03
N GLU A 327 7.59 2.69 7.12
CA GLU A 327 6.64 3.77 7.38
C GLU A 327 5.33 3.24 7.99
N VAL A 328 4.79 2.11 7.49
CA VAL A 328 3.56 1.51 8.05
C VAL A 328 3.84 0.78 9.36
N LEU A 329 4.96 0.06 9.45
CA LEU A 329 5.31 -0.68 10.67
C LEU A 329 5.60 0.23 11.86
N ASP A 330 6.05 1.46 11.61
CA ASP A 330 6.38 2.45 12.64
C ASP A 330 5.16 3.30 13.08
N LEU A 331 4.01 3.18 12.38
CA LEU A 331 2.79 3.86 12.81
C LEU A 331 2.31 3.32 14.16
N PRO A 332 1.73 4.18 15.03
CA PRO A 332 1.13 3.73 16.28
C PRO A 332 -0.02 2.74 16.01
N LEU A 333 -0.25 1.81 16.93
CA LEU A 333 -1.46 0.99 16.91
C LEU A 333 -2.64 1.78 17.47
N GLU A 334 -3.86 1.35 17.16
CA GLU A 334 -5.07 2.00 17.66
C GLU A 334 -5.14 1.98 19.20
N GLU A 335 -4.61 0.94 19.83
CA GLU A 335 -4.58 0.77 21.29
C GLU A 335 -3.40 1.45 21.97
N ASP A 336 -2.43 1.97 21.22
CA ASP A 336 -1.25 2.63 21.79
C ASP A 336 -1.67 3.89 22.57
N GLY A 337 -1.45 3.89 23.87
CA GLY A 337 -1.82 4.99 24.77
C GLY A 337 -3.20 4.88 25.42
N ASP A 338 -3.92 3.77 25.20
CA ASP A 338 -5.20 3.53 25.87
C ASP A 338 -5.02 3.39 27.40
N ARG A 339 -5.98 3.95 28.13
CA ARG A 339 -6.04 3.87 29.58
C ARG A 339 -6.85 2.62 29.95
N HIS A 340 -6.30 1.73 30.72
CA HIS A 340 -7.03 0.57 31.23
C HIS A 340 -7.58 0.90 32.63
N GLY A 341 -8.81 1.39 32.67
CA GLY A 341 -9.55 1.59 33.92
C GLY A 341 -10.29 0.33 34.34
N THR A 342 -10.41 0.06 35.64
CA THR A 342 -11.22 -1.03 36.23
C THR A 342 -12.57 -0.55 36.73
N THR A 343 -13.18 0.45 36.10
CA THR A 343 -14.41 1.08 36.58
C THR A 343 -15.63 0.24 36.17
N GLU A 344 -16.44 -0.18 37.13
CA GLU A 344 -17.67 -0.91 36.87
C GLU A 344 -18.77 0.00 36.28
N PRO A 345 -19.58 -0.51 35.33
CA PRO A 345 -20.72 0.23 34.78
C PRO A 345 -21.70 0.65 35.86
N ARG A 346 -22.22 1.88 35.78
CA ARG A 346 -23.24 2.41 36.70
C ARG A 346 -24.62 2.19 36.10
N PRO A 347 -25.44 1.27 36.65
CA PRO A 347 -26.74 0.93 36.08
C PRO A 347 -27.71 2.12 35.97
N GLU A 348 -27.56 3.12 36.83
CA GLU A 348 -28.42 4.34 36.85
C GLU A 348 -27.93 5.43 35.90
N ALA A 349 -26.74 5.29 35.30
CA ALA A 349 -26.21 6.27 34.38
C ALA A 349 -26.91 6.20 33.01
N ALA A 350 -26.85 7.29 32.27
CA ALA A 350 -27.26 7.32 30.87
C ALA A 350 -26.45 6.34 30.03
N ALA A 351 -27.02 5.83 28.96
CA ALA A 351 -26.31 4.96 28.05
C ALA A 351 -25.13 5.69 27.39
N ILE A 352 -25.33 6.94 26.95
CA ILE A 352 -24.26 7.79 26.41
C ILE A 352 -24.48 9.22 26.93
N GLU A 353 -23.41 9.89 27.33
CA GLU A 353 -23.44 11.29 27.73
C GLU A 353 -22.25 12.06 27.14
N PHE A 354 -22.54 13.13 26.42
CA PHE A 354 -21.56 14.07 25.88
C PHE A 354 -21.45 15.27 26.83
N ARG A 355 -20.21 15.59 27.27
CA ARG A 355 -19.91 16.71 28.18
C ARG A 355 -18.90 17.66 27.55
N ASP A 356 -19.33 18.80 27.06
CA ASP A 356 -18.53 19.85 26.39
C ASP A 356 -17.54 19.26 25.38
N VAL A 357 -18.00 18.33 24.53
CA VAL A 357 -17.15 17.58 23.61
C VAL A 357 -16.68 18.47 22.48
N ARG A 358 -15.36 18.56 22.34
CA ARG A 358 -14.68 19.27 21.25
C ARG A 358 -13.89 18.28 20.43
N PHE A 359 -13.87 18.49 19.13
CA PHE A 359 -13.13 17.59 18.24
C PHE A 359 -12.60 18.30 17.01
N ARG A 360 -11.36 17.96 16.67
CA ARG A 360 -10.66 18.34 15.44
C ARG A 360 -10.01 17.09 14.85
N TYR A 361 -10.16 16.87 13.54
CA TYR A 361 -9.43 15.80 12.88
C TYR A 361 -7.93 16.01 12.95
N PRO A 362 -7.12 14.94 13.07
CA PRO A 362 -5.65 15.02 13.03
C PRO A 362 -5.15 15.73 11.76
N ASP A 363 -4.07 16.49 11.87
CA ASP A 363 -3.55 17.31 10.76
C ASP A 363 -3.19 16.51 9.51
N HIS A 364 -2.79 15.24 9.64
CA HIS A 364 -2.49 14.38 8.50
C HIS A 364 -3.77 14.00 7.72
N VAL A 365 -4.89 13.79 8.40
CA VAL A 365 -6.20 13.55 7.78
C VAL A 365 -6.70 14.81 7.06
N VAL A 366 -6.60 15.96 7.72
CA VAL A 366 -6.99 17.26 7.11
C VAL A 366 -6.18 17.52 5.86
N ARG A 367 -4.84 17.37 5.92
CA ARG A 367 -3.96 17.54 4.76
C ARG A 367 -4.27 16.57 3.62
N ALA A 368 -4.61 15.32 3.94
CA ALA A 368 -4.99 14.33 2.93
C ALA A 368 -6.29 14.71 2.23
N ARG A 369 -7.31 15.13 2.98
CA ARG A 369 -8.59 15.63 2.42
C ARG A 369 -8.41 16.88 1.57
N GLU A 370 -7.59 17.85 2.01
CA GLU A 370 -7.24 19.04 1.23
C GLU A 370 -6.48 18.70 -0.05
N ALA A 371 -5.56 17.71 0.01
CA ALA A 371 -4.83 17.25 -1.17
C ALA A 371 -5.78 16.61 -2.19
N ALA A 372 -6.71 15.75 -1.74
CA ALA A 372 -7.73 15.15 -2.59
C ALA A 372 -8.66 16.22 -3.20
N ALA A 373 -9.07 17.21 -2.41
CA ALA A 373 -9.88 18.33 -2.90
C ALA A 373 -9.12 19.20 -3.92
N ARG A 374 -7.81 19.43 -3.74
CA ARG A 374 -6.96 20.13 -4.73
C ARG A 374 -6.81 19.32 -6.02
N GLU A 375 -6.63 18.02 -5.92
CA GLU A 375 -6.57 17.11 -7.07
C GLU A 375 -7.88 17.16 -7.86
N ALA A 376 -9.04 17.06 -7.17
CA ALA A 376 -10.34 17.17 -7.80
C ALA A 376 -10.56 18.54 -8.50
N ARG A 377 -10.17 19.66 -7.85
CA ARG A 377 -10.25 21.00 -8.46
C ARG A 377 -9.33 21.12 -9.67
N SER A 378 -8.10 20.57 -9.63
CA SER A 378 -7.20 20.61 -10.79
C SER A 378 -7.79 19.89 -11.99
N VAL A 379 -8.55 18.81 -11.76
CA VAL A 379 -9.28 18.08 -12.81
C VAL A 379 -10.42 18.93 -13.38
N LEU A 380 -11.17 19.63 -12.52
CA LEU A 380 -12.24 20.54 -12.95
C LEU A 380 -11.69 21.74 -13.73
N ALA A 381 -10.58 22.33 -13.29
CA ALA A 381 -9.90 23.42 -13.98
C ALA A 381 -9.42 23.01 -15.38
N GLN A 382 -8.84 21.81 -15.51
CA GLN A 382 -8.45 21.25 -16.82
C GLN A 382 -9.65 21.01 -17.74
N ALA A 383 -10.83 20.73 -17.18
CA ALA A 383 -12.06 20.55 -17.94
C ALA A 383 -12.72 21.87 -18.36
N HIS A 384 -12.12 23.04 -18.12
CA HIS A 384 -12.66 24.39 -18.36
C HIS A 384 -14.04 24.65 -17.72
N LEU A 385 -14.38 23.94 -16.65
CA LEU A 385 -15.62 24.09 -15.89
C LEU A 385 -15.48 25.10 -14.73
N ASP A 386 -14.31 25.72 -14.59
CA ASP A 386 -13.90 26.55 -13.44
C ASP A 386 -14.24 28.02 -13.68
N ARG A 387 -15.53 28.36 -13.65
CA ARG A 387 -15.97 29.77 -13.51
C ARG A 387 -16.48 30.13 -12.12
N ALA A 388 -16.54 29.14 -11.21
CA ALA A 388 -17.16 29.32 -9.88
C ALA A 388 -16.21 29.07 -8.69
N ALA A 389 -14.93 28.74 -8.92
CA ALA A 389 -14.04 28.26 -7.85
C ALA A 389 -12.98 29.29 -7.37
N ASP A 390 -13.06 30.57 -7.81
CA ASP A 390 -12.08 31.60 -7.44
C ASP A 390 -12.46 32.41 -6.18
N GLU A 391 -13.54 32.03 -5.50
CA GLU A 391 -13.94 32.67 -4.24
C GLU A 391 -13.56 31.78 -3.03
N THR A 392 -12.55 32.26 -2.30
CA THR A 392 -12.27 32.03 -0.89
C THR A 392 -11.88 30.61 -0.46
N VAL A 393 -10.61 30.28 -0.59
CA VAL A 393 -9.95 29.52 0.49
C VAL A 393 -9.04 30.52 1.23
N ALA A 394 -9.64 31.29 2.11
CA ALA A 394 -8.92 31.88 3.22
C ALA A 394 -8.31 30.72 4.03
N GLU A 395 -7.05 30.85 4.44
CA GLU A 395 -6.45 29.95 5.43
C GLU A 395 -7.35 30.02 6.66
N ALA A 396 -8.11 28.95 6.93
CA ALA A 396 -8.97 28.87 8.09
C ALA A 396 -8.11 29.01 9.35
N GLU A 397 -8.43 29.99 10.20
CA GLU A 397 -7.80 30.17 11.51
C GLU A 397 -7.94 28.89 12.34
N GLU A 398 -7.05 28.63 13.32
CA GLU A 398 -7.03 27.39 14.12
C GLU A 398 -8.40 27.03 14.74
N GLY A 399 -9.22 28.03 15.08
CA GLY A 399 -10.57 27.85 15.61
C GLY A 399 -11.61 27.38 14.57
N GLU A 400 -11.40 27.61 13.27
CA GLU A 400 -12.29 27.15 12.19
C GLU A 400 -12.11 25.67 11.84
N ARG A 401 -11.06 25.02 12.36
CA ARG A 401 -10.78 23.59 12.13
C ARG A 401 -11.49 22.66 13.10
N GLU A 402 -12.13 23.20 14.17
CA GLU A 402 -12.94 22.38 15.09
C GLU A 402 -14.26 21.96 14.41
N VAL A 403 -14.47 20.63 14.34
CA VAL A 403 -15.70 20.04 13.80
C VAL A 403 -16.80 19.99 14.85
N LEU A 404 -16.44 19.71 16.12
CA LEU A 404 -17.36 19.80 17.26
C LEU A 404 -16.84 20.83 18.26
N ARG A 405 -17.72 21.74 18.69
CA ARG A 405 -17.40 22.96 19.43
C ARG A 405 -18.16 23.03 20.75
N GLY A 406 -17.93 22.05 21.66
CA GLY A 406 -18.58 22.01 22.96
C GLY A 406 -19.96 21.36 22.92
N VAL A 407 -20.08 20.22 22.27
CA VAL A 407 -21.32 19.45 22.15
C VAL A 407 -21.65 18.78 23.48
N SER A 408 -22.86 18.98 23.98
CA SER A 408 -23.38 18.37 25.22
C SER A 408 -24.81 17.90 25.03
N PHE A 409 -25.06 16.61 25.23
CA PHE A 409 -26.38 15.98 25.24
C PHE A 409 -26.33 14.63 25.92
N THR A 410 -27.49 14.05 26.24
CA THR A 410 -27.60 12.79 26.98
C THR A 410 -28.55 11.86 26.24
N VAL A 411 -28.14 10.59 26.09
CA VAL A 411 -28.96 9.49 25.56
C VAL A 411 -29.36 8.60 26.74
N ALA A 412 -30.61 8.68 27.13
CA ALA A 412 -31.12 7.86 28.23
C ALA A 412 -31.20 6.38 27.80
N ARG A 413 -31.10 5.45 28.76
CA ARG A 413 -31.28 4.03 28.45
C ARG A 413 -32.68 3.74 27.92
N GLY A 414 -32.77 2.93 26.87
CA GLY A 414 -34.03 2.57 26.24
C GLY A 414 -34.70 3.70 25.46
N SER A 415 -34.06 4.87 25.31
CA SER A 415 -34.61 5.99 24.52
C SER A 415 -34.14 5.94 23.07
N ARG A 416 -34.91 6.54 22.19
CA ARG A 416 -34.61 6.82 20.79
C ARG A 416 -34.21 8.29 20.64
N VAL A 417 -32.96 8.55 20.31
CA VAL A 417 -32.41 9.90 20.11
C VAL A 417 -32.04 10.12 18.66
N ALA A 418 -32.52 11.19 18.04
CA ALA A 418 -32.21 11.57 16.67
C ALA A 418 -31.25 12.76 16.61
N LEU A 419 -30.18 12.62 15.82
CA LEU A 419 -29.29 13.73 15.47
C LEU A 419 -29.71 14.31 14.11
N VAL A 420 -30.01 15.59 14.06
CA VAL A 420 -30.43 16.31 12.84
C VAL A 420 -29.59 17.57 12.64
N GLY A 421 -29.45 18.01 11.40
CA GLY A 421 -28.69 19.21 11.06
C GLY A 421 -28.23 19.19 9.60
N PRO A 422 -27.73 20.31 9.07
CA PRO A 422 -27.25 20.40 7.71
C PRO A 422 -26.06 19.47 7.46
N SER A 423 -25.72 19.27 6.17
CA SER A 423 -24.50 18.52 5.81
C SER A 423 -23.27 19.24 6.37
N GLY A 424 -22.32 18.49 6.94
CA GLY A 424 -21.13 19.07 7.58
C GLY A 424 -21.32 19.55 9.02
N ALA A 425 -22.50 19.46 9.62
CA ALA A 425 -22.74 19.87 11.02
C ALA A 425 -22.01 19.02 12.08
N GLY A 426 -21.37 17.90 11.70
CA GLY A 426 -20.61 17.02 12.61
C GLY A 426 -21.37 15.77 13.07
N LYS A 427 -22.52 15.44 12.48
CA LYS A 427 -23.36 14.30 12.91
C LYS A 427 -22.63 12.95 12.86
N SER A 428 -22.03 12.57 11.72
CA SER A 428 -21.27 11.31 11.60
C SER A 428 -20.00 11.31 12.47
N THR A 429 -19.42 12.49 12.74
CA THR A 429 -18.32 12.64 13.69
C THR A 429 -18.74 12.27 15.11
N VAL A 430 -19.97 12.58 15.51
CA VAL A 430 -20.51 12.16 16.83
C VAL A 430 -20.51 10.65 16.95
N LEU A 431 -20.99 9.91 15.94
CA LEU A 431 -20.97 8.43 15.96
C LEU A 431 -19.54 7.89 15.99
N SER A 432 -18.64 8.45 15.16
CA SER A 432 -17.23 8.04 15.14
C SER A 432 -16.52 8.22 16.49
N LEU A 433 -16.93 9.21 17.28
CA LEU A 433 -16.39 9.44 18.63
C LEU A 433 -17.02 8.48 19.66
N VAL A 434 -18.29 8.07 19.50
CA VAL A 434 -18.93 7.07 20.36
C VAL A 434 -18.26 5.71 20.20
N GLU A 435 -17.99 5.29 18.94
CA GLU A 435 -17.24 4.06 18.60
C GLU A 435 -15.75 4.16 18.94
N ARG A 436 -15.30 5.34 19.36
CA ARG A 436 -13.90 5.62 19.64
C ARG A 436 -12.96 5.30 18.46
N PHE A 437 -13.45 5.57 17.21
CA PHE A 437 -12.58 5.64 16.03
C PHE A 437 -11.64 6.84 16.10
N TYR A 438 -12.06 7.86 16.84
CA TYR A 438 -11.30 9.03 17.23
C TYR A 438 -11.55 9.35 18.70
N ASP A 439 -10.57 9.92 19.38
CA ASP A 439 -10.73 10.45 20.72
C ASP A 439 -11.06 11.94 20.67
N PRO A 440 -11.94 12.46 21.55
CA PRO A 440 -12.25 13.89 21.60
C PRO A 440 -11.02 14.71 21.97
N THR A 441 -10.86 15.90 21.34
CA THR A 441 -9.76 16.84 21.67
C THR A 441 -10.01 17.63 22.94
N GLY A 442 -11.26 17.69 23.41
CA GLY A 442 -11.66 18.30 24.66
C GLY A 442 -13.00 17.75 25.15
N GLY A 443 -13.29 17.90 26.44
CA GLY A 443 -14.47 17.32 27.04
C GLY A 443 -14.37 15.81 27.28
N ALA A 444 -15.52 15.15 27.48
CA ALA A 444 -15.59 13.71 27.74
C ALA A 444 -16.87 13.11 27.14
N ILE A 445 -16.78 11.86 26.71
CA ILE A 445 -17.91 11.02 26.32
C ILE A 445 -17.99 9.89 27.34
N LEU A 446 -19.09 9.80 28.03
CA LEU A 446 -19.32 8.75 29.00
C LEU A 446 -20.27 7.70 28.42
N VAL A 447 -19.90 6.44 28.60
CA VAL A 447 -20.72 5.28 28.25
C VAL A 447 -21.01 4.52 29.54
N ASP A 448 -22.27 4.37 29.88
CA ASP A 448 -22.70 3.78 31.16
C ASP A 448 -22.07 4.50 32.39
N GLY A 449 -21.81 5.83 32.26
CA GLY A 449 -21.22 6.65 33.30
C GLY A 449 -19.69 6.56 33.44
N ILE A 450 -19.00 5.85 32.52
CA ILE A 450 -17.55 5.70 32.46
C ILE A 450 -17.04 6.47 31.25
N ASP A 451 -15.92 7.19 31.39
CA ASP A 451 -15.28 7.84 30.23
C ASP A 451 -14.87 6.78 29.21
N ALA A 452 -15.27 6.94 27.95
CA ALA A 452 -14.96 5.99 26.88
C ALA A 452 -13.45 5.71 26.73
N ARG A 453 -12.58 6.67 27.13
CA ARG A 453 -11.12 6.52 27.11
C ARG A 453 -10.59 5.56 28.18
N ASP A 454 -11.36 5.30 29.22
CA ASP A 454 -10.99 4.40 30.33
C ASP A 454 -11.51 2.96 30.09
N LEU A 455 -12.28 2.72 29.02
CA LEU A 455 -12.74 1.39 28.61
C LEU A 455 -11.79 0.80 27.55
N ALA A 456 -11.59 -0.53 27.60
CA ALA A 456 -10.96 -1.24 26.49
C ALA A 456 -11.84 -1.09 25.23
N ARG A 457 -11.22 -0.90 24.05
CA ARG A 457 -11.98 -0.64 22.81
C ARG A 457 -12.92 -1.77 22.45
N ASP A 458 -12.51 -3.01 22.62
CA ASP A 458 -13.34 -4.18 22.34
C ASP A 458 -14.55 -4.24 23.30
N ASP A 459 -14.35 -3.95 24.59
CA ASP A 459 -15.43 -3.89 25.58
C ASP A 459 -16.39 -2.74 25.30
N LEU A 460 -15.85 -1.58 24.86
CA LEU A 460 -16.64 -0.43 24.46
C LEU A 460 -17.49 -0.77 23.21
N ARG A 461 -16.85 -1.27 22.16
CA ARG A 461 -17.50 -1.58 20.87
C ARG A 461 -18.51 -2.73 20.99
N SER A 462 -18.29 -3.69 21.89
CA SER A 462 -19.26 -4.75 22.16
C SER A 462 -20.60 -4.25 22.69
N ARG A 463 -20.66 -3.03 23.23
CA ARG A 463 -21.89 -2.39 23.71
C ARG A 463 -22.68 -1.73 22.59
N PHE A 464 -22.10 -1.56 21.41
CA PHE A 464 -22.69 -0.89 20.28
C PHE A 464 -22.93 -1.83 19.09
N GLY A 465 -24.03 -1.64 18.41
CA GLY A 465 -24.27 -2.18 17.08
C GLY A 465 -24.27 -1.01 16.11
N TYR A 466 -23.24 -0.90 15.27
CA TYR A 466 -23.09 0.18 14.34
C TYR A 466 -23.54 -0.21 12.94
N VAL A 467 -24.40 0.62 12.36
CA VAL A 467 -24.85 0.50 10.97
C VAL A 467 -24.40 1.75 10.21
N GLU A 468 -23.42 1.58 9.35
CA GLU A 468 -22.86 2.64 8.52
C GLU A 468 -23.81 3.05 7.39
N GLN A 469 -23.67 4.28 6.91
CA GLN A 469 -24.45 4.85 5.81
C GLN A 469 -24.36 4.00 4.54
N ASP A 470 -23.16 3.57 4.14
CA ASP A 470 -22.91 2.80 2.92
C ASP A 470 -23.14 1.30 3.09
N ALA A 471 -23.38 0.83 4.33
CA ALA A 471 -23.62 -0.55 4.68
C ALA A 471 -22.65 -1.54 3.99
N PRO A 472 -21.34 -1.45 4.24
CA PRO A 472 -20.35 -2.25 3.55
C PRO A 472 -20.59 -3.75 3.76
N THR A 473 -20.46 -4.51 2.66
CA THR A 473 -20.67 -5.96 2.63
C THR A 473 -19.36 -6.61 2.19
N LEU A 474 -18.86 -7.55 2.99
CA LEU A 474 -17.65 -8.30 2.64
C LEU A 474 -17.95 -9.36 1.59
N ALA A 475 -17.00 -9.60 0.68
CA ALA A 475 -17.07 -10.72 -0.25
C ALA A 475 -17.13 -12.05 0.52
N GLY A 476 -18.07 -12.91 0.15
CA GLY A 476 -18.34 -14.18 0.85
C GLY A 476 -19.82 -14.52 0.79
N THR A 477 -20.32 -15.22 1.79
CA THR A 477 -21.73 -15.60 1.94
C THR A 477 -22.50 -14.60 2.80
N ILE A 478 -23.81 -14.72 2.83
CA ILE A 478 -24.69 -13.98 3.76
C ILE A 478 -24.30 -14.34 5.20
N ALA A 479 -24.08 -15.63 5.49
CA ALA A 479 -23.66 -16.13 6.80
C ALA A 479 -22.32 -15.54 7.25
N ASP A 480 -21.31 -15.47 6.35
CA ASP A 480 -20.02 -14.85 6.66
C ASP A 480 -20.16 -13.39 7.09
N ASN A 481 -21.02 -12.65 6.41
CA ASN A 481 -21.29 -11.25 6.74
C ASN A 481 -22.00 -11.08 8.10
N LEU A 482 -22.92 -11.96 8.44
CA LEU A 482 -23.61 -11.95 9.73
C LEU A 482 -22.71 -12.36 10.88
N ARG A 483 -21.91 -13.42 10.69
CA ARG A 483 -20.99 -13.97 11.68
C ARG A 483 -19.79 -13.08 11.97
N LEU A 484 -19.57 -12.02 11.20
CA LEU A 484 -18.53 -11.04 11.49
C LEU A 484 -18.67 -10.46 12.90
N ALA A 485 -19.91 -10.19 13.35
CA ALA A 485 -20.19 -9.65 14.69
C ALA A 485 -20.50 -10.76 15.74
N SER A 486 -20.78 -11.99 15.30
CA SER A 486 -21.17 -13.12 16.15
C SER A 486 -20.68 -14.42 15.55
N PRO A 487 -19.38 -14.77 15.68
CA PRO A 487 -18.77 -15.94 15.01
C PRO A 487 -19.44 -17.28 15.33
N GLU A 488 -20.00 -17.43 16.54
CA GLU A 488 -20.62 -18.68 17.04
C GLU A 488 -22.12 -18.81 16.66
N ALA A 489 -22.68 -17.84 15.92
CA ALA A 489 -24.09 -17.87 15.56
C ALA A 489 -24.42 -19.06 14.63
N SER A 490 -25.49 -19.76 14.94
CA SER A 490 -25.99 -20.87 14.11
C SER A 490 -26.68 -20.36 12.84
N ASP A 491 -26.87 -21.24 11.83
CA ASP A 491 -27.65 -20.91 10.63
C ASP A 491 -29.08 -20.51 10.99
N ALA A 492 -29.68 -21.16 11.98
CA ALA A 492 -31.01 -20.83 12.46
C ALA A 492 -31.07 -19.42 13.08
N ASP A 493 -30.01 -18.99 13.78
CA ASP A 493 -29.91 -17.61 14.29
C ASP A 493 -29.80 -16.60 13.16
N CYS A 494 -28.97 -16.90 12.15
CA CYS A 494 -28.84 -16.09 10.95
C CYS A 494 -30.17 -15.95 10.20
N GLU A 495 -30.87 -17.06 9.96
CA GLU A 495 -32.19 -17.02 9.31
C GLU A 495 -33.20 -16.21 10.11
N ARG A 496 -33.23 -16.37 11.43
CA ARG A 496 -34.16 -15.66 12.33
C ARG A 496 -33.96 -14.13 12.22
N VAL A 497 -32.70 -13.64 12.26
CA VAL A 497 -32.45 -12.19 12.16
C VAL A 497 -32.73 -11.68 10.75
N LEU A 498 -32.43 -12.45 9.69
CA LEU A 498 -32.76 -12.06 8.33
C LEU A 498 -34.26 -11.91 8.11
N ARG A 499 -35.08 -12.86 8.65
CA ARG A 499 -36.54 -12.74 8.60
C ARG A 499 -37.04 -11.54 9.40
N ALA A 500 -36.44 -11.25 10.57
CA ALA A 500 -36.80 -10.10 11.39
C ALA A 500 -36.57 -8.74 10.68
N VAL A 501 -35.61 -8.66 9.75
CA VAL A 501 -35.36 -7.45 8.95
C VAL A 501 -35.96 -7.51 7.54
N ASN A 502 -36.96 -8.36 7.30
CA ASN A 502 -37.62 -8.52 6.01
C ASN A 502 -36.67 -8.91 4.85
N LEU A 503 -35.68 -9.80 5.12
CA LEU A 503 -34.80 -10.40 4.12
C LEU A 503 -35.10 -11.89 3.86
N GLY A 504 -36.28 -12.39 4.22
CA GLY A 504 -36.73 -13.75 3.92
C GLY A 504 -36.70 -14.07 2.43
N ASP A 505 -37.12 -13.11 1.58
CA ASP A 505 -37.12 -13.23 0.12
C ASP A 505 -35.69 -13.47 -0.44
N VAL A 506 -34.68 -12.94 0.21
CA VAL A 506 -33.26 -13.13 -0.20
C VAL A 506 -32.80 -14.55 0.10
N LEU A 507 -33.21 -15.11 1.24
CA LEU A 507 -32.95 -16.53 1.59
C LEU A 507 -33.61 -17.50 0.59
N GLU A 508 -34.84 -17.19 0.18
CA GLU A 508 -35.63 -18.06 -0.72
C GLU A 508 -35.19 -17.95 -2.18
N ARG A 509 -34.43 -16.89 -2.53
CA ARG A 509 -33.90 -16.64 -3.88
C ARG A 509 -32.86 -17.67 -4.30
N SER A 510 -32.15 -18.27 -3.34
CA SER A 510 -31.09 -19.24 -3.58
C SER A 510 -31.35 -20.53 -2.80
N PRO A 511 -31.14 -21.71 -3.41
CA PRO A 511 -31.22 -22.99 -2.69
C PRO A 511 -30.14 -23.14 -1.60
N LEU A 512 -29.13 -22.27 -1.59
CA LEU A 512 -28.05 -22.25 -0.60
C LEU A 512 -28.44 -21.49 0.68
N GLY A 513 -29.61 -20.82 0.72
CA GLY A 513 -30.06 -20.09 1.91
C GLY A 513 -29.06 -19.08 2.42
N VAL A 514 -28.59 -19.22 3.68
CA VAL A 514 -27.60 -18.33 4.30
C VAL A 514 -26.19 -18.43 3.69
N ASP A 515 -25.87 -19.53 3.01
CA ASP A 515 -24.60 -19.73 2.31
C ASP A 515 -24.61 -19.15 0.90
N ALA A 516 -25.66 -18.44 0.51
CA ALA A 516 -25.72 -17.75 -0.78
C ALA A 516 -24.65 -16.65 -0.83
N PRO A 517 -23.89 -16.56 -1.95
CA PRO A 517 -22.85 -15.53 -2.11
C PRO A 517 -23.47 -14.15 -2.27
N VAL A 518 -22.81 -13.12 -1.70
CA VAL A 518 -23.21 -11.71 -1.83
C VAL A 518 -22.44 -10.96 -2.90
N GLY A 519 -21.34 -11.53 -3.41
CA GLY A 519 -20.45 -10.91 -4.39
C GLY A 519 -19.49 -9.87 -3.76
N GLU A 520 -18.59 -9.32 -4.57
CA GLU A 520 -17.72 -8.22 -4.16
C GLU A 520 -18.59 -6.98 -3.87
N ASP A 521 -18.34 -6.30 -2.74
CA ASP A 521 -19.12 -5.15 -2.25
C ASP A 521 -20.65 -5.38 -2.23
N GLY A 522 -21.07 -6.65 -2.13
CA GLY A 522 -22.50 -7.00 -2.08
C GLY A 522 -23.24 -6.70 -3.38
N VAL A 523 -22.58 -6.76 -4.53
CA VAL A 523 -23.16 -6.45 -5.85
C VAL A 523 -24.39 -7.29 -6.20
N MET A 524 -24.55 -8.45 -5.58
CA MET A 524 -25.72 -9.35 -5.76
C MET A 524 -26.93 -8.93 -4.91
N LEU A 525 -26.77 -7.93 -4.05
CA LEU A 525 -27.83 -7.35 -3.21
C LEU A 525 -28.15 -5.92 -3.67
N SER A 526 -29.42 -5.55 -3.60
CA SER A 526 -29.83 -4.16 -3.77
C SER A 526 -29.32 -3.28 -2.62
N GLY A 527 -29.27 -1.95 -2.79
CA GLY A 527 -28.85 -1.04 -1.73
C GLY A 527 -29.64 -1.21 -0.42
N GLY A 528 -30.96 -1.36 -0.52
CA GLY A 528 -31.82 -1.61 0.63
C GLY A 528 -31.62 -2.99 1.26
N GLU A 529 -31.28 -4.03 0.48
CA GLU A 529 -30.96 -5.35 1.02
C GLU A 529 -29.61 -5.32 1.75
N ARG A 530 -28.58 -4.63 1.22
CA ARG A 530 -27.30 -4.45 1.93
C ARG A 530 -27.48 -3.74 3.27
N GLN A 531 -28.28 -2.68 3.29
CA GLN A 531 -28.54 -1.94 4.52
C GLN A 531 -29.29 -2.78 5.55
N ARG A 532 -30.31 -3.57 5.13
CA ARG A 532 -31.00 -4.50 6.02
C ARG A 532 -30.08 -5.65 6.48
N LEU A 533 -29.13 -6.10 5.65
CA LEU A 533 -28.12 -7.08 6.07
C LEU A 533 -27.19 -6.52 7.15
N ALA A 534 -26.78 -5.25 7.03
CA ALA A 534 -25.99 -4.57 8.07
C ALA A 534 -26.77 -4.44 9.39
N ILE A 535 -28.09 -4.14 9.32
CA ILE A 535 -28.98 -4.16 10.49
C ILE A 535 -29.08 -5.58 11.09
N ALA A 536 -29.25 -6.62 10.27
CA ALA A 536 -29.30 -8.01 10.73
C ALA A 536 -28.01 -8.41 11.45
N ARG A 537 -26.84 -7.99 10.93
CA ARG A 537 -25.54 -8.16 11.56
C ARG A 537 -25.49 -7.51 12.94
N ALA A 538 -25.93 -6.26 13.06
CA ALA A 538 -26.00 -5.56 14.34
C ALA A 538 -26.98 -6.23 15.32
N LEU A 539 -28.12 -6.78 14.82
CA LEU A 539 -29.10 -7.52 15.62
C LEU A 539 -28.55 -8.81 16.20
N LEU A 540 -27.79 -9.54 15.38
CA LEU A 540 -27.25 -10.84 15.77
C LEU A 540 -26.29 -10.71 16.95
N ALA A 541 -25.52 -9.61 17.02
CA ALA A 541 -24.66 -9.28 18.15
C ALA A 541 -25.43 -8.89 19.43
N ALA A 542 -26.73 -8.56 19.30
CA ALA A 542 -27.64 -8.17 20.39
C ALA A 542 -27.12 -7.08 21.36
N PRO A 543 -26.48 -5.99 20.89
CA PRO A 543 -25.92 -4.97 21.74
C PRO A 543 -27.02 -4.14 22.44
N PRO A 544 -26.73 -3.54 23.63
CA PRO A 544 -27.69 -2.70 24.35
C PRO A 544 -27.94 -1.34 23.66
N VAL A 545 -27.03 -0.86 22.85
CA VAL A 545 -27.13 0.41 22.15
C VAL A 545 -26.93 0.22 20.64
N LEU A 546 -27.74 0.86 19.83
CA LEU A 546 -27.64 0.85 18.38
C LEU A 546 -27.32 2.25 17.86
N LEU A 547 -26.32 2.33 17.00
CA LEU A 547 -25.88 3.52 16.31
C LEU A 547 -26.21 3.36 14.84
N LEU A 548 -27.08 4.22 14.30
CA LEU A 548 -27.48 4.17 12.90
C LEU A 548 -27.08 5.46 12.19
N ASP A 549 -26.28 5.35 11.15
CA ASP A 549 -26.03 6.45 10.19
C ASP A 549 -26.98 6.25 9.00
N GLU A 550 -28.15 6.91 9.02
CA GLU A 550 -29.22 6.67 8.08
C GLU A 550 -29.02 7.45 6.77
N SER A 551 -28.77 6.74 5.69
CA SER A 551 -28.90 7.25 4.32
C SER A 551 -29.97 6.48 3.56
N THR A 552 -31.24 6.88 3.73
CA THR A 552 -32.38 6.30 3.02
C THR A 552 -32.73 7.04 1.74
N SER A 553 -31.88 7.97 1.29
CA SER A 553 -32.15 8.89 0.17
C SER A 553 -32.37 8.20 -1.19
N SER A 554 -32.04 6.91 -1.32
CA SER A 554 -32.17 6.14 -2.56
C SER A 554 -33.23 5.02 -2.51
N LEU A 555 -34.03 4.92 -1.44
CA LEU A 555 -35.03 3.86 -1.28
C LEU A 555 -36.41 4.33 -1.80
N ASP A 556 -37.11 3.44 -2.52
CA ASP A 556 -38.50 3.61 -2.85
C ASP A 556 -39.39 3.40 -1.61
N GLY A 557 -40.66 3.86 -1.67
CA GLY A 557 -41.58 3.86 -0.53
C GLY A 557 -41.79 2.49 0.12
N VAL A 558 -41.74 1.40 -0.64
CA VAL A 558 -41.89 0.02 -0.12
C VAL A 558 -40.67 -0.41 0.67
N ASN A 559 -39.46 -0.14 0.14
CA ASN A 559 -38.23 -0.44 0.83
C ASN A 559 -38.01 0.45 2.05
N GLU A 560 -38.50 1.69 2.03
CA GLU A 560 -38.51 2.59 3.18
C GLU A 560 -39.37 2.02 4.32
N GLN A 561 -40.58 1.56 4.01
CA GLN A 561 -41.46 0.96 5.03
C GLN A 561 -40.82 -0.32 5.62
N ARG A 562 -40.26 -1.20 4.79
CA ARG A 562 -39.52 -2.40 5.25
C ARG A 562 -38.32 -2.06 6.12
N MET A 563 -37.63 -0.97 5.80
CA MET A 563 -36.51 -0.47 6.60
C MET A 563 -36.97 0.05 7.96
N ARG A 564 -38.06 0.83 7.99
CA ARG A 564 -38.66 1.31 9.24
C ARG A 564 -39.08 0.12 10.12
N GLU A 565 -39.82 -0.85 9.59
CA GLU A 565 -40.21 -2.05 10.31
C GLU A 565 -38.99 -2.80 10.87
N ALA A 566 -37.90 -2.89 10.09
CA ALA A 566 -36.64 -3.48 10.55
C ALA A 566 -36.03 -2.67 11.72
N ILE A 567 -35.97 -1.34 11.61
CA ILE A 567 -35.47 -0.46 12.68
C ILE A 567 -36.34 -0.56 13.93
N ASP A 568 -37.66 -0.57 13.82
CA ASP A 568 -38.56 -0.64 14.96
C ASP A 568 -38.50 -2.02 15.66
N ALA A 569 -38.35 -3.11 14.89
CA ALA A 569 -38.11 -4.45 15.44
C ALA A 569 -36.81 -4.52 16.25
N VAL A 570 -35.79 -3.78 15.81
CA VAL A 570 -34.47 -3.72 16.44
C VAL A 570 -34.45 -2.80 17.66
N ALA A 571 -35.19 -1.68 17.63
CA ALA A 571 -35.22 -0.67 18.67
C ALA A 571 -35.94 -1.16 19.94
N THR A 572 -36.81 -2.16 19.84
CA THR A 572 -37.60 -2.64 20.98
C THR A 572 -36.71 -3.10 22.14
N GLY A 573 -36.80 -2.39 23.28
CA GLY A 573 -36.04 -2.67 24.50
C GLY A 573 -34.55 -2.26 24.46
N ARG A 574 -34.11 -1.48 23.45
CA ARG A 574 -32.74 -1.01 23.30
C ARG A 574 -32.66 0.51 23.23
N THR A 575 -31.47 1.04 23.45
CA THR A 575 -31.16 2.45 23.24
C THR A 575 -30.80 2.66 21.78
N LEU A 576 -31.34 3.70 21.14
CA LEU A 576 -31.08 4.03 19.74
C LEU A 576 -30.57 5.46 19.59
N LEU A 577 -29.42 5.62 18.96
CA LEU A 577 -28.91 6.91 18.50
C LEU A 577 -28.84 6.89 16.96
N VAL A 578 -29.63 7.73 16.31
CA VAL A 578 -29.77 7.74 14.84
C VAL A 578 -29.43 9.10 14.25
N ILE A 579 -28.63 9.12 13.18
CA ILE A 579 -28.54 10.29 12.29
C ILE A 579 -29.69 10.20 11.32
N ALA A 580 -30.64 11.12 11.47
CA ALA A 580 -31.85 11.07 10.70
C ALA A 580 -31.88 12.13 9.59
N HIS A 581 -32.23 11.68 8.39
CA HIS A 581 -32.43 12.50 7.20
C HIS A 581 -33.89 12.54 6.74
N ARG A 582 -34.81 11.84 7.44
CA ARG A 582 -36.26 11.81 7.13
C ARG A 582 -37.10 12.14 8.35
N LEU A 583 -38.18 12.86 8.09
CA LEU A 583 -39.13 13.28 9.14
C LEU A 583 -39.72 12.07 9.87
N SER A 584 -40.01 11.01 9.15
CA SER A 584 -40.57 9.78 9.68
C SER A 584 -39.73 9.11 10.78
N THR A 585 -38.42 9.20 10.69
CA THR A 585 -37.49 8.66 11.69
C THR A 585 -37.32 9.58 12.90
N VAL A 586 -37.54 10.91 12.67
CA VAL A 586 -37.30 11.95 13.67
C VAL A 586 -38.52 12.14 14.58
N VAL A 587 -39.75 12.12 14.02
CA VAL A 587 -41.00 12.46 14.75
C VAL A 587 -41.22 11.51 15.92
N ASP A 588 -40.90 10.24 15.78
CA ASP A 588 -41.11 9.21 16.80
C ASP A 588 -39.92 9.09 17.79
N SER A 589 -38.98 10.05 17.79
CA SER A 589 -37.85 10.07 18.71
C SER A 589 -38.20 10.73 20.04
N ASP A 590 -37.75 10.14 21.15
CA ASP A 590 -37.94 10.69 22.50
C ASP A 590 -37.20 12.01 22.68
N LEU A 591 -36.06 12.15 22.01
CA LEU A 591 -35.23 13.36 22.01
C LEU A 591 -34.64 13.60 20.61
N ILE A 592 -34.72 14.83 20.16
CA ILE A 592 -34.05 15.27 18.94
C ILE A 592 -32.99 16.30 19.33
N VAL A 593 -31.76 16.10 18.84
CA VAL A 593 -30.63 17.00 19.03
C VAL A 593 -30.30 17.66 17.69
N VAL A 594 -30.44 18.99 17.63
CA VAL A 594 -30.18 19.77 16.42
C VAL A 594 -28.76 20.31 16.46
N LEU A 595 -27.97 19.92 15.47
CA LEU A 595 -26.56 20.33 15.31
C LEU A 595 -26.43 21.35 14.17
N GLU A 596 -25.70 22.44 14.42
CA GLU A 596 -25.31 23.45 13.44
C GLU A 596 -23.87 23.88 13.73
N ASP A 597 -23.02 23.91 12.74
CA ASP A 597 -21.61 24.32 12.82
C ASP A 597 -20.86 23.73 14.05
N GLY A 598 -21.09 22.44 14.32
CA GLY A 598 -20.46 21.72 15.43
C GLY A 598 -20.99 22.06 16.81
N ARG A 599 -22.15 22.71 16.92
CA ARG A 599 -22.80 23.07 18.20
C ARG A 599 -24.22 22.52 18.27
N VAL A 600 -24.68 22.26 19.48
CA VAL A 600 -26.09 21.95 19.72
C VAL A 600 -26.87 23.26 19.80
N VAL A 601 -27.77 23.47 18.84
CA VAL A 601 -28.62 24.68 18.77
C VAL A 601 -30.03 24.46 19.31
N GLY A 602 -30.42 23.19 19.54
CA GLY A 602 -31.71 22.85 20.15
C GLY A 602 -31.77 21.39 20.56
N GLN A 603 -32.52 21.11 21.63
CA GLN A 603 -32.84 19.75 22.10
C GLN A 603 -34.30 19.72 22.55
N GLY A 604 -35.03 18.68 22.23
CA GLY A 604 -36.44 18.48 22.60
C GLY A 604 -37.19 17.54 21.69
N THR A 605 -38.49 17.46 21.85
CA THR A 605 -39.39 16.71 20.98
C THR A 605 -39.64 17.44 19.65
N HIS A 606 -40.20 16.75 18.66
CA HIS A 606 -40.54 17.32 17.37
C HIS A 606 -41.40 18.62 17.52
N SER A 607 -42.43 18.56 18.32
CA SER A 607 -43.36 19.67 18.51
C SER A 607 -42.70 20.90 19.16
N GLU A 608 -41.83 20.68 20.16
CA GLU A 608 -41.08 21.73 20.84
C GLU A 608 -40.09 22.42 19.89
N LEU A 609 -39.36 21.63 19.09
CA LEU A 609 -38.33 22.15 18.18
C LEU A 609 -38.93 22.89 16.97
N VAL A 610 -40.06 22.43 16.44
CA VAL A 610 -40.77 23.16 15.39
C VAL A 610 -41.23 24.55 15.88
N ALA A 611 -41.59 24.67 17.16
CA ALA A 611 -41.97 25.94 17.74
C ALA A 611 -40.80 26.87 18.06
N SER A 612 -39.68 26.29 18.58
CA SER A 612 -38.60 27.06 19.21
C SER A 612 -37.36 27.25 18.32
N VAL A 613 -37.01 26.29 17.41
CA VAL A 613 -35.78 26.31 16.64
C VAL A 613 -36.03 26.58 15.15
N PRO A 614 -35.71 27.77 14.63
CA PRO A 614 -35.92 28.11 13.22
C PRO A 614 -35.27 27.16 12.22
N LEU A 615 -34.01 26.76 12.47
CA LEU A 615 -33.29 25.81 11.65
C LEU A 615 -34.03 24.47 11.56
N TYR A 616 -34.49 23.94 12.69
CA TYR A 616 -35.21 22.66 12.70
C TYR A 616 -36.51 22.75 11.90
N ARG A 617 -37.23 23.89 12.02
CA ARG A 617 -38.44 24.14 11.25
C ARG A 617 -38.19 24.18 9.75
N GLU A 618 -37.07 24.74 9.34
CA GLU A 618 -36.65 24.77 7.93
C GLU A 618 -36.27 23.38 7.43
N LEU A 619 -35.46 22.64 8.20
CA LEU A 619 -35.10 21.24 7.89
C LEU A 619 -36.36 20.36 7.79
N ALA A 620 -37.30 20.50 8.72
CA ALA A 620 -38.55 19.76 8.70
C ALA A 620 -39.38 20.05 7.44
N LYS A 621 -39.37 21.31 6.94
CA LYS A 621 -40.10 21.69 5.72
C LYS A 621 -39.44 21.24 4.42
N HIS A 622 -38.10 21.21 4.34
CA HIS A 622 -37.40 21.06 3.07
C HIS A 622 -36.68 19.72 2.91
N GLN A 623 -36.20 19.11 3.99
CA GLN A 623 -35.41 17.86 3.94
C GLN A 623 -36.14 16.65 4.53
N LEU A 624 -37.04 16.88 5.47
CA LEU A 624 -37.72 15.81 6.21
C LEU A 624 -39.12 15.49 5.64
N LEU A 625 -39.62 16.25 4.65
CA LEU A 625 -40.93 16.05 4.03
C LEU A 625 -40.88 15.28 2.69
N VAL A 626 -39.72 14.84 2.23
CA VAL A 626 -39.57 14.11 0.96
C VAL A 626 -39.50 12.60 1.21
#